data_0c328b9a83489b7c4636ad958aab8a57
#
_entry.id   0c328b9a83489b7c4636ad958aab8a57
#
_cell.length_a   1.000
_cell.length_b   1.000
_cell.length_c   1.000
_cell.angle_alpha   90.00
_cell.angle_beta   90.00
_cell.angle_gamma   90.00
#
_symmetry.space_group_name_H-M   'P 1'
#
loop_
_entity.id
_entity.type
_entity.pdbx_description
1 polymer ?
#
loop_
_entity_poly.entity_id
_entity_poly.type
_entity_poly.pdbx_seq_one_letter_code
_entity_poly.pdbx_strand_id
1 'polypeptide(L)'
;MSTVIGVFRDISTAESAVKALRNKGFTDNEISIVAKDSKGKGAGKSGDMEAGSDFGGTDSIADGTTWGGALGGVAGLLAGVGALAIPGIGPIVAAGPLAGVLSGAVTGGVAGGLIDLGIPEERGRQYEQDLKQGGILAVIETSEDKVNDASSILRQNGAKDVESHGGGESTN
;
A
#
# COMPACT_ATOMS: atom_id res chain seq x y z
N MET A 1 -10.40 11.17 -11.16
CA MET A 1 -9.93 9.94 -10.49
C MET A 1 -10.27 10.04 -9.01
N SER A 2 -10.68 8.97 -8.41
CA SER A 2 -11.04 8.92 -7.00
C SER A 2 -10.10 7.98 -6.26
N THR A 3 -9.82 8.31 -5.01
CA THR A 3 -8.92 7.53 -4.15
C THR A 3 -9.74 6.84 -3.07
N VAL A 4 -9.59 5.53 -2.95
CA VAL A 4 -10.15 4.75 -1.85
C VAL A 4 -9.01 4.29 -0.97
N ILE A 5 -9.12 4.53 0.33
CA ILE A 5 -8.09 4.14 1.29
C ILE A 5 -8.68 3.25 2.37
N GLY A 6 -7.93 2.26 2.81
CA GLY A 6 -8.30 1.40 3.93
C GLY A 6 -7.07 0.97 4.72
N VAL A 7 -7.26 0.73 6.00
CA VAL A 7 -6.20 0.32 6.92
C VAL A 7 -6.38 -1.14 7.30
N PHE A 8 -5.34 -1.93 7.11
CA PHE A 8 -5.28 -3.32 7.58
C PHE A 8 -4.33 -3.45 8.77
N ARG A 9 -4.58 -4.40 9.63
CA ARG A 9 -3.69 -4.71 10.75
C ARG A 9 -2.78 -5.89 10.49
N ASP A 10 -3.18 -6.76 9.56
CA ASP A 10 -2.48 -7.98 9.21
C ASP A 10 -2.13 -8.02 7.73
N ILE A 11 -0.95 -8.53 7.43
CA ILE A 11 -0.49 -8.67 6.04
C ILE A 11 -1.38 -9.63 5.25
N SER A 12 -1.86 -10.70 5.88
CA SER A 12 -2.71 -11.71 5.23
C SER A 12 -4.06 -11.16 4.79
N THR A 13 -4.66 -10.27 5.57
CA THR A 13 -5.91 -9.59 5.20
C THR A 13 -5.69 -8.59 4.07
N ALA A 14 -4.58 -7.86 4.10
CA ALA A 14 -4.19 -6.97 3.02
C ALA A 14 -3.92 -7.74 1.71
N GLU A 15 -3.24 -8.88 1.78
CA GLU A 15 -3.03 -9.75 0.62
C GLU A 15 -4.33 -10.28 0.02
N SER A 16 -5.26 -10.69 0.88
CA SER A 16 -6.58 -11.15 0.45
C SER A 16 -7.35 -10.04 -0.27
N ALA A 17 -7.28 -8.81 0.24
CA ALA A 17 -7.88 -7.65 -0.40
C ALA A 17 -7.27 -7.36 -1.78
N VAL A 18 -5.94 -7.39 -1.89
CA VAL A 18 -5.25 -7.19 -3.17
C VAL A 18 -5.62 -8.26 -4.19
N LYS A 19 -5.67 -9.53 -3.79
CA LYS A 19 -6.14 -10.62 -4.66
C LYS A 19 -7.57 -10.41 -5.12
N ALA A 20 -8.45 -10.01 -4.21
CA ALA A 20 -9.85 -9.75 -4.55
C ALA A 20 -10.00 -8.55 -5.50
N LEU A 21 -9.23 -7.50 -5.31
CA LEU A 21 -9.19 -6.35 -6.22
C LEU A 21 -8.73 -6.75 -7.61
N ARG A 22 -7.64 -7.52 -7.73
CA ARG A 22 -7.14 -8.02 -9.02
C ARG A 22 -8.18 -8.91 -9.72
N ASN A 23 -8.82 -9.81 -8.99
CA ASN A 23 -9.88 -10.66 -9.52
C ASN A 23 -11.09 -9.87 -10.01
N LYS A 24 -11.32 -8.70 -9.44
CA LYS A 24 -12.39 -7.78 -9.86
C LYS A 24 -11.99 -6.92 -11.08
N GLY A 25 -10.72 -6.97 -11.48
CA GLY A 25 -10.21 -6.25 -12.65
C GLY A 25 -9.49 -4.93 -12.32
N PHE A 26 -9.09 -4.73 -11.06
CA PHE A 26 -8.18 -3.63 -10.72
C PHE A 26 -6.76 -3.99 -11.12
N THR A 27 -6.06 -3.04 -11.70
CA THR A 27 -4.68 -3.20 -12.15
C THR A 27 -3.69 -2.85 -11.03
N ASP A 28 -2.46 -3.31 -11.15
CA ASP A 28 -1.40 -2.96 -10.20
C ASP A 28 -1.06 -1.46 -10.20
N ASN A 29 -1.40 -0.75 -11.28
CA ASN A 29 -1.27 0.70 -11.36
C ASN A 29 -2.38 1.46 -10.59
N GLU A 30 -3.44 0.78 -10.23
CA GLU A 30 -4.52 1.33 -9.41
C GLU A 30 -4.33 1.01 -7.92
N ILE A 31 -3.47 0.04 -7.59
CA ILE A 31 -3.30 -0.47 -6.22
C ILE A 31 -1.95 -0.03 -5.66
N SER A 32 -1.98 0.65 -4.53
CA SER A 32 -0.79 1.01 -3.76
C SER A 32 -0.88 0.45 -2.35
N ILE A 33 0.22 -0.07 -1.85
CA ILE A 33 0.32 -0.59 -0.48
C ILE A 33 1.50 0.09 0.21
N VAL A 34 1.28 0.53 1.43
CA VAL A 34 2.32 1.10 2.29
C VAL A 34 2.31 0.38 3.63
N ALA A 35 3.46 -0.09 4.06
CA ALA A 35 3.63 -0.76 5.34
C ALA A 35 4.95 -0.31 5.99
N LYS A 36 4.98 -0.32 7.33
CA LYS A 36 6.22 -0.10 8.07
C LYS A 36 7.13 -1.31 7.91
N ASP A 37 8.40 -1.07 7.58
CA ASP A 37 9.40 -2.14 7.60
C ASP A 37 9.82 -2.44 9.03
N SER A 38 9.20 -3.44 9.62
CA SER A 38 9.45 -3.85 11.01
C SER A 38 10.82 -4.51 11.20
N LYS A 39 11.48 -4.90 10.13
CA LYS A 39 12.73 -5.69 10.21
C LYS A 39 13.97 -4.91 9.84
N GLY A 40 13.86 -3.66 9.41
CA GLY A 40 15.00 -2.77 9.12
C GLY A 40 15.94 -3.29 8.03
N LYS A 41 15.54 -4.26 7.24
CA LYS A 41 16.38 -4.89 6.20
C LYS A 41 16.16 -4.31 4.80
N GLY A 42 15.28 -3.36 4.67
CA GLY A 42 14.94 -2.79 3.36
C GLY A 42 15.81 -1.62 2.91
N ALA A 43 16.63 -1.03 3.77
CA ALA A 43 17.44 0.11 3.41
C ALA A 43 18.88 -0.30 3.06
N GLY A 44 19.09 -0.59 1.77
CA GLY A 44 20.43 -0.53 1.19
C GLY A 44 21.23 -1.82 1.23
N LYS A 45 21.00 -2.64 0.24
CA LYS A 45 22.06 -3.29 -0.53
C LYS A 45 21.54 -3.58 -1.93
N SER A 46 21.82 -2.68 -2.83
CA SER A 46 21.96 -3.03 -4.24
C SER A 46 23.10 -4.05 -4.32
N GLY A 47 22.79 -5.28 -4.61
CA GLY A 47 23.84 -6.17 -5.03
C GLY A 47 23.93 -7.57 -4.48
N ASP A 48 22.94 -8.10 -3.78
CA ASP A 48 22.83 -9.55 -3.66
C ASP A 48 21.35 -9.89 -3.46
N MET A 49 20.73 -10.34 -4.55
CA MET A 49 19.46 -11.01 -4.54
C MET A 49 19.63 -12.38 -3.89
N GLU A 50 19.89 -12.41 -2.60
CA GLU A 50 19.43 -13.54 -1.82
C GLU A 50 17.99 -13.23 -1.42
N ALA A 51 17.09 -13.89 -2.09
CA ALA A 51 15.68 -13.91 -1.80
C ALA A 51 15.43 -14.54 -0.42
N GLY A 52 15.77 -13.80 0.61
CA GLY A 52 15.42 -14.06 2.00
C GLY A 52 14.32 -13.14 2.39
N SER A 53 13.17 -13.23 1.76
CA SER A 53 11.95 -12.59 2.24
C SER A 53 11.45 -13.37 3.43
N ASP A 54 12.02 -13.04 4.58
CA ASP A 54 11.55 -13.50 5.87
C ASP A 54 10.34 -12.68 6.32
N PHE A 55 9.32 -12.63 5.45
CA PHE A 55 7.98 -12.30 5.87
C PHE A 55 7.37 -13.56 6.48
N GLY A 56 7.64 -13.74 7.76
CA GLY A 56 6.95 -14.62 8.67
C GLY A 56 6.47 -15.96 8.13
N GLY A 57 7.37 -16.92 8.15
CA GLY A 57 6.99 -18.33 8.26
C GLY A 57 6.15 -18.87 7.13
N THR A 58 6.79 -19.72 6.45
CA THR A 58 6.34 -20.93 5.79
C THR A 58 6.72 -21.01 4.33
N ASP A 59 7.31 -22.07 4.05
CA ASP A 59 7.62 -22.86 2.87
C ASP A 59 6.91 -22.56 1.51
N SER A 60 6.07 -21.53 1.44
CA SER A 60 5.28 -21.25 0.25
C SER A 60 5.83 -20.12 -0.64
N ILE A 61 6.91 -19.46 -0.24
CA ILE A 61 7.47 -18.35 -1.02
C ILE A 61 8.43 -18.85 -2.10
N ALA A 62 9.03 -20.02 -1.89
CA ALA A 62 9.91 -20.63 -2.89
C ALA A 62 9.14 -21.10 -4.14
N ASP A 63 7.89 -21.53 -3.98
CA ASP A 63 7.01 -21.87 -5.09
C ASP A 63 6.31 -20.66 -5.71
N GLY A 64 6.25 -19.55 -4.98
CA GLY A 64 5.63 -18.30 -5.41
C GLY A 64 6.43 -17.50 -6.42
N THR A 65 7.73 -17.72 -6.53
CA THR A 65 8.57 -16.96 -7.47
C THR A 65 8.36 -17.34 -8.93
N THR A 66 7.88 -18.54 -9.22
CA THR A 66 7.56 -18.98 -10.59
C THR A 66 6.15 -18.60 -11.02
N TRP A 67 5.23 -18.40 -10.08
CA TRP A 67 3.86 -17.96 -10.33
C TRP A 67 3.54 -16.59 -9.72
N GLY A 68 4.41 -16.11 -8.84
CA GLY A 68 4.21 -14.91 -8.05
C GLY A 68 4.27 -13.60 -8.84
N GLY A 69 4.78 -13.61 -10.03
CA GLY A 69 4.84 -12.41 -10.87
C GLY A 69 3.47 -11.92 -11.35
N ALA A 70 2.49 -12.82 -11.43
CA ALA A 70 1.14 -12.50 -11.92
C ALA A 70 0.06 -12.53 -10.82
N LEU A 71 0.32 -13.24 -9.72
CA LEU A 71 -0.69 -13.51 -8.69
C LEU A 71 -0.21 -13.20 -7.27
N GLY A 72 1.04 -12.76 -7.10
CA GLY A 72 1.60 -12.42 -5.80
C GLY A 72 0.85 -11.25 -5.16
N GLY A 73 0.12 -11.46 -4.08
CA GLY A 73 -0.57 -10.44 -3.33
C GLY A 73 0.31 -9.24 -2.94
N VAL A 74 0.22 -8.76 -1.73
CA VAL A 74 1.06 -7.65 -1.22
C VAL A 74 2.56 -7.96 -1.36
N ALA A 75 2.97 -9.23 -1.16
CA ALA A 75 4.37 -9.64 -1.34
C ALA A 75 4.85 -9.45 -2.78
N GLY A 76 4.01 -9.73 -3.79
CA GLY A 76 4.34 -9.48 -5.19
C GLY A 76 4.39 -7.99 -5.54
N LEU A 77 3.51 -7.18 -4.95
CA LEU A 77 3.57 -5.73 -5.08
C LEU A 77 4.82 -5.16 -4.39
N LEU A 78 5.20 -5.71 -3.26
CA LEU A 78 6.38 -5.26 -2.50
C LEU A 78 7.72 -5.74 -3.10
N ALA A 79 7.73 -6.76 -3.94
CA ALA A 79 8.96 -7.28 -4.55
C ALA A 79 9.64 -6.31 -5.54
N GLY A 80 8.90 -5.34 -6.05
CA GLY A 80 9.42 -4.32 -6.99
C GLY A 80 9.78 -2.99 -6.34
N VAL A 81 9.90 -2.89 -5.03
CA VAL A 81 9.84 -1.61 -4.33
C VAL A 81 11.08 -1.31 -3.50
N GLY A 82 11.44 -0.04 -3.53
CA GLY A 82 12.44 0.52 -2.64
C GLY A 82 11.90 0.71 -1.22
N ALA A 83 12.72 0.40 -0.26
CA ALA A 83 12.51 0.86 1.10
C ALA A 83 12.76 2.36 1.17
N LEU A 84 11.84 3.09 1.75
CA LEU A 84 11.92 4.53 1.96
C LEU A 84 12.06 4.79 3.46
N ALA A 85 12.92 5.71 3.82
CA ALA A 85 13.02 6.17 5.21
C ALA A 85 12.25 7.48 5.33
N ILE A 86 11.22 7.49 6.17
CA ILE A 86 10.43 8.70 6.43
C ILE A 86 10.77 9.22 7.83
N PRO A 87 11.16 10.50 7.97
CA PRO A 87 11.40 11.10 9.27
C PRO A 87 10.17 10.95 10.19
N GLY A 88 10.41 10.45 11.41
CA GLY A 88 9.35 10.24 12.40
C GLY A 88 8.63 8.90 12.34
N ILE A 89 8.72 8.15 11.24
CA ILE A 89 8.13 6.80 11.11
C ILE A 89 9.23 5.75 11.07
N GLY A 90 10.33 6.06 10.42
CA GLY A 90 11.40 5.11 10.15
C GLY A 90 11.27 4.49 8.75
N PRO A 91 11.89 3.32 8.53
CA PRO A 91 11.82 2.65 7.24
C PRO A 91 10.40 2.17 6.96
N ILE A 92 9.93 2.45 5.75
CA ILE A 92 8.65 1.95 5.21
C ILE A 92 8.89 1.23 3.89
N VAL A 93 7.97 0.37 3.55
CA VAL A 93 7.90 -0.29 2.25
C VAL A 93 6.64 0.18 1.56
N ALA A 94 6.78 0.71 0.36
CA ALA A 94 5.65 1.18 -0.43
C ALA A 94 5.69 0.57 -1.83
N ALA A 95 4.53 0.18 -2.33
CA ALA A 95 4.36 -0.39 -3.66
C ALA A 95 3.24 0.31 -4.42
N GLY A 96 3.31 0.28 -5.74
CA GLY A 96 2.34 0.93 -6.62
C GLY A 96 2.62 2.41 -6.84
N PRO A 97 1.68 3.17 -7.44
CA PRO A 97 1.87 4.58 -7.77
C PRO A 97 2.26 5.47 -6.59
N LEU A 98 1.73 5.17 -5.40
CA LEU A 98 2.04 5.92 -4.18
C LEU A 98 3.54 5.84 -3.80
N ALA A 99 4.22 4.76 -4.14
CA ALA A 99 5.66 4.65 -3.91
C ALA A 99 6.44 5.77 -4.62
N GLY A 100 6.05 6.11 -5.84
CA GLY A 100 6.62 7.23 -6.59
C GLY A 100 6.33 8.58 -5.93
N VAL A 101 5.12 8.79 -5.47
CA VAL A 101 4.71 10.01 -4.75
C VAL A 101 5.49 10.16 -3.45
N LEU A 102 5.61 9.09 -2.67
CA LEU A 102 6.35 9.09 -1.40
C LEU A 102 7.86 9.28 -1.58
N SER A 103 8.44 8.79 -2.67
CA SER A 103 9.86 8.99 -2.96
C SER A 103 10.20 10.44 -3.30
N GLY A 104 9.23 11.20 -3.82
CA GLY A 104 9.37 12.63 -4.08
C GLY A 104 9.03 13.53 -2.88
N ALA A 105 8.28 13.02 -1.92
CA ALA A 105 7.78 13.77 -0.77
C ALA A 105 8.76 13.78 0.42
N VAL A 106 10.02 14.18 0.19
CA VAL A 106 11.10 14.11 1.20
C VAL A 106 10.80 14.91 2.47
N THR A 107 9.93 15.90 2.39
CA THR A 107 9.66 16.81 3.51
C THR A 107 8.28 16.65 4.14
N GLY A 108 7.33 16.04 3.45
CA GLY A 108 5.92 15.94 3.89
C GLY A 108 5.53 14.59 4.50
N GLY A 109 6.38 13.58 4.46
CA GLY A 109 6.07 12.25 4.95
C GLY A 109 4.93 11.56 4.20
N VAL A 110 4.35 10.54 4.81
CA VAL A 110 3.20 9.82 4.23
C VAL A 110 1.98 10.74 4.12
N ALA A 111 1.74 11.57 5.12
CA ALA A 111 0.63 12.52 5.11
C ALA A 111 0.70 13.46 3.90
N GLY A 112 1.90 13.99 3.59
CA GLY A 112 2.11 14.84 2.42
C GLY A 112 1.78 14.14 1.11
N GLY A 113 2.25 12.90 0.93
CA GLY A 113 1.94 12.09 -0.25
C GLY A 113 0.45 11.80 -0.40
N LEU A 114 -0.25 11.57 0.69
CA LEU A 114 -1.70 11.34 0.68
C LEU A 114 -2.49 12.62 0.35
N ILE A 115 -2.01 13.79 0.76
CA ILE A 115 -2.61 15.08 0.38
C ILE A 115 -2.57 15.28 -1.14
N ASP A 116 -1.49 14.90 -1.78
CA ASP A 116 -1.37 14.96 -3.26
C ASP A 116 -2.41 14.08 -3.97
N LEU A 117 -2.91 13.06 -3.30
CA LEU A 117 -4.00 12.20 -3.77
C LEU A 117 -5.41 12.70 -3.41
N GLY A 118 -5.53 13.91 -2.91
CA GLY A 118 -6.80 14.52 -2.54
C GLY A 118 -7.33 14.11 -1.15
N ILE A 119 -6.50 13.52 -0.31
CA ILE A 119 -6.87 13.15 1.05
C ILE A 119 -6.66 14.36 1.97
N PRO A 120 -7.64 14.74 2.80
CA PRO A 120 -7.49 15.84 3.74
C PRO A 120 -6.31 15.64 4.69
N GLU A 121 -5.62 16.72 5.03
CA GLU A 121 -4.43 16.68 5.88
C GLU A 121 -4.66 15.96 7.21
N GLU A 122 -5.79 16.21 7.85
CA GLU A 122 -6.15 15.57 9.13
C GLU A 122 -6.23 14.05 8.99
N ARG A 123 -6.81 13.57 7.90
CA ARG A 123 -6.91 12.14 7.60
C ARG A 123 -5.55 11.57 7.20
N GLY A 124 -4.78 12.29 6.43
CA GLY A 124 -3.41 11.90 6.09
C GLY A 124 -2.54 11.69 7.33
N ARG A 125 -2.65 12.58 8.32
CA ARG A 125 -1.94 12.45 9.61
C ARG A 125 -2.44 11.24 10.42
N GLN A 126 -3.72 10.95 10.38
CA GLN A 126 -4.28 9.77 11.06
C GLN A 126 -3.74 8.49 10.44
N TYR A 127 -3.76 8.38 9.12
CA TYR A 127 -3.19 7.22 8.41
C TYR A 127 -1.69 7.07 8.66
N GLU A 128 -0.97 8.17 8.76
CA GLU A 128 0.45 8.15 9.15
C GLU A 128 0.65 7.58 10.55
N GLN A 129 -0.23 7.92 11.51
CA GLN A 129 -0.19 7.34 12.86
C GLN A 129 -0.53 5.84 12.85
N ASP A 130 -1.52 5.43 12.06
CA ASP A 130 -1.86 4.01 11.89
C ASP A 130 -0.67 3.23 11.34
N LEU A 131 0.04 3.80 10.37
CA LEU A 131 1.26 3.22 9.83
C LEU A 131 2.37 3.11 10.90
N LYS A 132 2.56 4.13 11.74
CA LYS A 132 3.51 4.10 12.87
C LYS A 132 3.22 2.98 13.85
N GLN A 133 1.94 2.65 14.04
CA GLN A 133 1.48 1.57 14.91
C GLN A 133 1.56 0.17 14.27
N GLY A 134 2.08 0.08 13.06
CA GLY A 134 2.22 -1.17 12.32
C GLY A 134 1.04 -1.48 11.39
N GLY A 135 0.14 -0.51 11.15
CA GLY A 135 -0.92 -0.64 10.17
C GLY A 135 -0.39 -0.70 8.74
N ILE A 136 -1.17 -1.27 7.86
CA ILE A 136 -0.89 -1.38 6.42
C ILE A 136 -1.92 -0.55 5.70
N LEU A 137 -1.49 0.43 4.92
CA LEU A 137 -2.37 1.25 4.11
C LEU A 137 -2.54 0.62 2.72
N ALA A 138 -3.78 0.42 2.33
CA ALA A 138 -4.13 0.11 0.94
C ALA A 138 -4.78 1.35 0.32
N VAL A 139 -4.19 1.86 -0.73
CA VAL A 139 -4.66 3.04 -1.46
C VAL A 139 -4.98 2.63 -2.88
N ILE A 140 -6.22 2.85 -3.29
CA ILE A 140 -6.72 2.46 -4.61
C ILE A 140 -7.10 3.71 -5.36
N GLU A 141 -6.38 3.99 -6.44
CA GLU A 141 -6.67 5.10 -7.35
C GLU A 141 -7.47 4.58 -8.53
N THR A 142 -8.73 4.97 -8.62
CA THR A 142 -9.61 4.40 -9.64
C THR A 142 -10.63 5.41 -10.15
N SER A 143 -11.42 5.01 -11.12
CA SER A 143 -12.56 5.79 -11.63
C SER A 143 -13.74 5.76 -10.65
N GLU A 144 -14.59 6.76 -10.71
CA GLU A 144 -15.72 6.90 -9.77
C GLU A 144 -16.69 5.71 -9.80
N ASP A 145 -16.87 5.10 -10.96
CA ASP A 145 -17.72 3.92 -11.13
C ASP A 145 -17.22 2.69 -10.35
N LYS A 146 -15.90 2.59 -10.12
CA LYS A 146 -15.26 1.48 -9.38
C LYS A 146 -15.06 1.74 -7.90
N VAL A 147 -15.29 2.95 -7.41
CA VAL A 147 -15.08 3.32 -5.99
C VAL A 147 -15.86 2.43 -5.03
N ASN A 148 -17.11 2.13 -5.36
CA ASN A 148 -17.96 1.29 -4.52
C ASN A 148 -17.45 -0.16 -4.45
N ASP A 149 -16.98 -0.69 -5.57
CA ASP A 149 -16.40 -2.02 -5.64
C ASP A 149 -15.11 -2.08 -4.81
N ALA A 150 -14.21 -1.12 -4.98
CA ALA A 150 -12.98 -1.03 -4.20
C ALA A 150 -13.26 -0.95 -2.69
N SER A 151 -14.14 -0.04 -2.28
CA SER A 151 -14.52 0.14 -0.88
C SER A 151 -15.13 -1.13 -0.28
N SER A 152 -16.00 -1.80 -1.03
CA SER A 152 -16.64 -3.04 -0.59
C SER A 152 -15.63 -4.17 -0.41
N ILE A 153 -14.70 -4.32 -1.35
CA ILE A 153 -13.65 -5.34 -1.30
C ILE A 153 -12.75 -5.10 -0.10
N LEU A 154 -12.30 -3.87 0.14
CA LEU A 154 -11.48 -3.55 1.29
C LEU A 154 -12.18 -3.89 2.60
N ARG A 155 -13.45 -3.49 2.77
CA ARG A 155 -14.25 -3.80 3.97
C ARG A 155 -14.46 -5.30 4.18
N GLN A 156 -14.78 -6.02 3.12
CA GLN A 156 -15.01 -7.48 3.18
C GLN A 156 -13.75 -8.25 3.58
N ASN A 157 -12.58 -7.72 3.30
CA ASN A 157 -11.29 -8.30 3.67
C ASN A 157 -10.74 -7.75 4.99
N GLY A 158 -11.54 -7.04 5.77
CA GLY A 158 -11.20 -6.63 7.13
C GLY A 158 -10.48 -5.29 7.25
N ALA A 159 -10.49 -4.47 6.20
CA ALA A 159 -9.99 -3.10 6.30
C ALA A 159 -10.82 -2.28 7.27
N LYS A 160 -10.14 -1.49 8.06
CA LYS A 160 -10.74 -0.47 8.92
C LYS A 160 -10.63 0.89 8.23
N ASP A 161 -11.49 1.81 8.67
CA ASP A 161 -11.45 3.20 8.21
C ASP A 161 -11.42 3.34 6.68
N VAL A 162 -12.28 2.56 5.99
CA VAL A 162 -12.40 2.63 4.54
C VAL A 162 -13.11 3.91 4.15
N GLU A 163 -12.39 4.79 3.49
CA GLU A 163 -12.88 6.07 3.00
C GLU A 163 -12.60 6.23 1.50
N SER A 164 -13.46 6.99 0.86
CA SER A 164 -13.27 7.39 -0.53
C SER A 164 -13.16 8.90 -0.62
N HIS A 165 -12.14 9.37 -1.31
CA HIS A 165 -11.92 10.77 -1.60
C HIS A 165 -11.98 10.96 -3.11
N GLY A 166 -12.87 11.83 -3.58
CA GLY A 166 -12.91 12.23 -4.98
C GLY A 166 -11.70 13.10 -5.28
N GLY A 167 -10.95 12.79 -6.32
CA GLY A 167 -9.94 13.68 -6.85
C GLY A 167 -10.60 14.99 -7.27
N GLY A 168 -10.27 16.05 -6.54
CA GLY A 168 -10.83 17.37 -6.51
C GLY A 168 -11.62 17.82 -7.73
N GLU A 169 -12.85 18.04 -7.50
CA GLU A 169 -13.53 19.20 -8.04
C GLU A 169 -14.08 19.96 -6.83
N SER A 170 -13.25 20.83 -6.30
CA SER A 170 -13.75 21.96 -5.53
C SER A 170 -14.55 22.80 -6.52
N THR A 171 -15.79 22.43 -6.66
CA THR A 171 -16.76 23.36 -7.23
C THR A 171 -17.10 24.32 -6.10
N ASN A 172 -16.57 25.47 -6.26
CA ASN A 172 -16.90 26.77 -5.73
C ASN A 172 -18.33 26.90 -5.16
#